data_e154d108b1a9e5be5b293ed663944b43
#
_entry.id   e154d108b1a9e5be5b293ed663944b43
#
_cell.length_a   1.000
_cell.length_b   1.000
_cell.length_c   1.000
_cell.angle_alpha   90.00
_cell.angle_beta   90.00
_cell.angle_gamma   90.00
#
_symmetry.space_group_name_H-M   'P 1'
#
loop_
_entity.id
_entity.type
_entity.pdbx_description
1 polymer ?
#
loop_
_entity_poly.entity_id
_entity_poly.type
_entity_poly.pdbx_seq_one_letter_code
_entity_poly.pdbx_strand_id
1 'polypeptide(L)'
;AIRVMGELIEKYGYGDWGECLTIADPKEVWHFEVFGEGPDKIGGVWAAIRIPDDHVGVSANIPRISKVDPKDTDNCMASANVFEVAKRMGFWDGKKPFRFWEAYGGGNYSGEMKSFSIREFFILNKLAPSLRLSYDAEELPISVKPDRQVSVTDVMALLSETYEGTEYDMTQNLKVAVKKKDSNETDTVISPVANPWMTRDMVNMLNGLKPDAVKSYRLVAVPQCSYSTVIQLRDWLPNAVGGVVWMAYDNPGQSPRIPIFCGTKDLPACFKVCGQHRYREDAAVWAFRRANKLATVRWGATKDRMKASIAHFTEKGQTELPFVESRYKEILTQQGEEAAKEYLTGYTADFAGATMLRWREMGDSFWTQFERGF
;
A
#
# COMPACT_ATOMS: atom_id res chain seq x y z
N ALA A 1 -5.95 -11.82 -18.51
CA ALA A 1 -6.53 -10.71 -17.73
C ALA A 1 -6.29 -9.36 -18.44
N ILE A 2 -5.04 -8.98 -18.75
CA ILE A 2 -4.67 -7.68 -19.35
C ILE A 2 -5.47 -7.40 -20.64
N ARG A 3 -5.53 -8.37 -21.56
CA ARG A 3 -6.27 -8.21 -22.83
C ARG A 3 -7.75 -7.97 -22.60
N VAL A 4 -8.38 -8.76 -21.72
CA VAL A 4 -9.81 -8.59 -21.41
C VAL A 4 -10.08 -7.22 -20.77
N MET A 5 -9.22 -6.77 -19.87
CA MET A 5 -9.32 -5.43 -19.29
C MET A 5 -9.16 -4.35 -20.36
N GLY A 6 -8.17 -4.48 -21.24
CA GLY A 6 -7.95 -3.58 -22.36
C GLY A 6 -9.17 -3.48 -23.29
N GLU A 7 -9.73 -4.61 -23.71
CA GLU A 7 -10.95 -4.67 -24.53
C GLU A 7 -12.16 -4.00 -23.86
N LEU A 8 -12.33 -4.20 -22.55
CA LEU A 8 -13.40 -3.55 -21.79
C LEU A 8 -13.20 -2.03 -21.69
N ILE A 9 -11.96 -1.58 -21.47
CA ILE A 9 -11.60 -0.16 -21.43
C ILE A 9 -11.83 0.49 -22.79
N GLU A 10 -11.40 -0.13 -23.87
CA GLU A 10 -11.60 0.39 -25.22
C GLU A 10 -13.08 0.47 -25.58
N LYS A 11 -13.89 -0.49 -25.10
CA LYS A 11 -15.32 -0.56 -25.39
C LYS A 11 -16.17 0.39 -24.54
N TYR A 12 -15.89 0.46 -23.24
CA TYR A 12 -16.74 1.17 -22.28
C TYR A 12 -16.16 2.49 -21.79
N GLY A 13 -14.90 2.74 -22.08
CA GLY A 13 -14.18 3.92 -21.65
C GLY A 13 -13.59 3.79 -20.25
N TYR A 14 -12.76 4.79 -19.92
CA TYR A 14 -12.22 5.01 -18.58
C TYR A 14 -12.47 6.47 -18.21
N GLY A 15 -13.17 6.71 -17.11
CA GLY A 15 -13.73 8.02 -16.74
C GLY A 15 -13.02 8.74 -15.59
N ASP A 16 -11.86 8.24 -15.13
CA ASP A 16 -11.07 8.88 -14.07
C ASP A 16 -9.75 9.43 -14.63
N TRP A 17 -8.96 10.07 -13.78
CA TRP A 17 -7.68 10.70 -14.13
C TRP A 17 -6.63 9.71 -14.63
N GLY A 18 -6.65 8.50 -14.12
CA GLY A 18 -5.75 7.41 -14.42
C GLY A 18 -5.64 6.43 -13.25
N GLU A 19 -5.28 5.19 -13.54
CA GLU A 19 -5.10 4.16 -12.53
C GLU A 19 -3.88 3.29 -12.84
N CYS A 20 -3.24 2.81 -11.79
CA CYS A 20 -2.14 1.85 -11.86
C CYS A 20 -2.57 0.55 -11.19
N LEU A 21 -2.41 -0.56 -11.88
CA LEU A 21 -2.76 -1.88 -11.38
C LEU A 21 -1.56 -2.82 -11.43
N THR A 22 -1.42 -3.64 -10.41
CA THR A 22 -0.51 -4.80 -10.44
C THR A 22 -1.33 -6.04 -10.76
N ILE A 23 -0.96 -6.74 -11.81
CA ILE A 23 -1.60 -7.97 -12.26
C ILE A 23 -0.58 -9.09 -12.15
N ALA A 24 -0.89 -10.11 -11.37
CA ALA A 24 0.03 -11.19 -11.10
C ALA A 24 -0.65 -12.56 -11.19
N ASP A 25 0.10 -13.53 -11.66
CA ASP A 25 -0.11 -14.94 -11.42
C ASP A 25 1.11 -15.54 -10.68
N PRO A 26 1.16 -16.86 -10.38
CA PRO A 26 2.31 -17.41 -9.67
C PRO A 26 3.65 -17.37 -10.41
N LYS A 27 3.69 -16.96 -11.68
CA LYS A 27 4.88 -17.02 -12.56
C LYS A 27 5.31 -15.66 -13.08
N GLU A 28 4.38 -14.69 -13.18
CA GLU A 28 4.70 -13.39 -13.73
C GLU A 28 3.91 -12.26 -13.04
N VAL A 29 4.49 -11.06 -13.09
CA VAL A 29 3.89 -9.83 -12.59
C VAL A 29 3.94 -8.78 -13.67
N TRP A 30 2.81 -8.09 -13.88
CA TRP A 30 2.67 -6.99 -14.81
C TRP A 30 2.23 -5.72 -14.09
N HIS A 31 2.83 -4.61 -14.49
CA HIS A 31 2.39 -3.28 -14.13
C HIS A 31 1.54 -2.74 -15.28
N PHE A 32 0.31 -2.33 -14.98
CA PHE A 32 -0.68 -1.85 -15.95
C PHE A 32 -1.09 -0.42 -15.60
N GLU A 33 -1.16 0.45 -16.60
CA GLU A 33 -1.61 1.83 -16.45
C GLU A 33 -2.70 2.14 -17.48
N VAL A 34 -3.72 2.92 -17.05
CA VAL A 34 -4.89 3.28 -17.88
C VAL A 34 -5.27 4.74 -17.72
N PHE A 35 -5.70 5.35 -18.83
CA PHE A 35 -6.20 6.71 -18.92
C PHE A 35 -7.41 6.78 -19.86
N GLY A 36 -8.26 7.80 -19.68
CA GLY A 36 -9.35 8.10 -20.62
C GLY A 36 -8.84 8.59 -21.98
N GLU A 37 -9.65 8.42 -23.01
CA GLU A 37 -9.34 8.87 -24.38
C GLU A 37 -9.67 10.37 -24.62
N GLY A 38 -10.03 11.09 -23.57
CA GLY A 38 -10.39 12.50 -23.62
C GLY A 38 -11.90 12.73 -23.43
N PRO A 39 -12.32 14.00 -23.25
CA PRO A 39 -13.69 14.32 -22.86
C PRO A 39 -14.74 14.05 -23.95
N ASP A 40 -14.31 14.01 -25.20
CA ASP A 40 -15.22 13.94 -26.36
C ASP A 40 -15.41 12.51 -26.89
N LYS A 41 -14.81 11.52 -26.26
CA LYS A 41 -14.79 10.14 -26.77
C LYS A 41 -14.88 9.10 -25.67
N ILE A 42 -15.77 8.13 -25.85
CA ILE A 42 -15.81 6.92 -25.04
C ILE A 42 -14.67 6.02 -25.52
N GLY A 43 -13.76 5.68 -24.60
CA GLY A 43 -12.60 4.84 -24.87
C GLY A 43 -11.56 5.03 -23.80
N GLY A 44 -10.44 4.37 -23.97
CA GLY A 44 -9.30 4.47 -23.06
C GLY A 44 -8.00 4.14 -23.77
N VAL A 45 -6.94 4.54 -23.11
CA VAL A 45 -5.57 4.24 -23.49
C VAL A 45 -4.92 3.49 -22.32
N TRP A 46 -4.25 2.42 -22.63
CA TRP A 46 -3.58 1.64 -21.61
C TRP A 46 -2.24 1.08 -22.10
N ALA A 47 -1.35 0.83 -21.15
CA ALA A 47 -0.12 0.09 -21.37
C ALA A 47 0.17 -0.83 -20.19
N ALA A 48 0.84 -1.93 -20.44
CA ALA A 48 1.27 -2.88 -19.42
C ALA A 48 2.70 -3.34 -19.71
N ILE A 49 3.51 -3.40 -18.66
CA ILE A 49 4.92 -3.84 -18.73
C ILE A 49 5.11 -4.99 -17.75
N ARG A 50 5.72 -6.07 -18.23
CA ARG A 50 6.13 -7.20 -17.40
C ARG A 50 7.29 -6.80 -16.49
N ILE A 51 7.17 -7.09 -15.21
CA ILE A 51 8.26 -6.91 -14.26
C ILE A 51 9.15 -8.17 -14.33
N PRO A 52 10.47 -8.02 -14.50
CA PRO A 52 11.38 -9.16 -14.51
C PRO A 52 11.27 -10.01 -13.23
N ASP A 53 11.47 -11.31 -13.33
CA ASP A 53 11.21 -12.27 -12.25
C ASP A 53 12.05 -12.03 -10.98
N ASP A 54 13.23 -11.42 -11.14
CA ASP A 54 14.16 -11.07 -10.05
C ASP A 54 14.11 -9.58 -9.65
N HIS A 55 13.05 -8.85 -10.08
CA HIS A 55 12.87 -7.44 -9.82
C HIS A 55 11.69 -7.15 -8.88
N VAL A 56 11.72 -5.95 -8.32
CA VAL A 56 10.59 -5.32 -7.64
C VAL A 56 10.19 -4.05 -8.38
N GLY A 57 8.94 -3.96 -8.80
CA GLY A 57 8.33 -2.76 -9.37
C GLY A 57 7.58 -1.97 -8.28
N VAL A 58 7.56 -0.64 -8.42
CA VAL A 58 6.89 0.28 -7.48
C VAL A 58 6.14 1.36 -8.24
N SER A 59 4.87 1.57 -7.89
CA SER A 59 4.07 2.71 -8.34
C SER A 59 3.20 3.25 -7.21
N ALA A 60 2.93 4.53 -7.21
CA ALA A 60 2.17 5.19 -6.15
C ALA A 60 1.39 6.41 -6.67
N ASN A 61 0.26 6.21 -7.31
CA ASN A 61 -0.60 7.24 -7.90
C ASN A 61 0.11 8.14 -8.94
N ILE A 62 1.08 7.61 -9.62
CA ILE A 62 1.84 8.28 -10.68
C ILE A 62 2.13 7.23 -11.76
N PRO A 63 1.95 7.55 -13.06
CA PRO A 63 2.34 6.66 -14.13
C PRO A 63 3.86 6.47 -14.15
N ARG A 64 4.27 5.25 -14.41
CA ARG A 64 5.67 4.81 -14.36
C ARG A 64 6.18 4.36 -15.70
N ILE A 65 5.29 3.92 -16.60
CA ILE A 65 5.68 3.36 -17.88
C ILE A 65 6.31 4.46 -18.74
N SER A 66 7.56 4.26 -19.13
CA SER A 66 8.26 5.13 -20.06
C SER A 66 8.10 4.60 -21.48
N LYS A 67 8.82 3.55 -21.82
CA LYS A 67 8.83 2.97 -23.16
C LYS A 67 7.64 2.04 -23.38
N VAL A 68 6.92 2.26 -24.47
CA VAL A 68 5.92 1.31 -25.01
C VAL A 68 6.48 0.77 -26.32
N ASP A 69 6.72 -0.53 -26.40
CA ASP A 69 7.24 -1.20 -27.58
C ASP A 69 6.29 -2.29 -28.06
N PRO A 70 5.41 -2.00 -29.03
CA PRO A 70 4.42 -2.97 -29.52
C PRO A 70 5.05 -4.23 -30.18
N LYS A 71 6.35 -4.23 -30.42
CA LYS A 71 7.07 -5.37 -30.99
C LYS A 71 7.58 -6.34 -29.93
N ASP A 72 7.74 -5.87 -28.69
CA ASP A 72 8.15 -6.69 -27.54
C ASP A 72 6.91 -7.28 -26.87
N THR A 73 6.27 -8.22 -27.55
CA THR A 73 4.98 -8.82 -27.11
C THR A 73 5.11 -9.67 -25.83
N ASP A 74 6.32 -10.05 -25.45
CA ASP A 74 6.59 -10.85 -24.25
C ASP A 74 6.64 -9.97 -22.98
N ASN A 75 7.02 -8.69 -23.12
CA ASN A 75 7.23 -7.78 -21.98
C ASN A 75 6.38 -6.51 -22.07
N CYS A 76 5.67 -6.25 -23.17
CA CYS A 76 4.90 -5.06 -23.36
C CYS A 76 3.56 -5.36 -24.05
N MET A 77 2.47 -4.83 -23.49
CA MET A 77 1.16 -4.79 -24.12
C MET A 77 0.63 -3.36 -24.05
N ALA A 78 -0.09 -2.93 -25.08
CA ALA A 78 -0.71 -1.60 -25.08
C ALA A 78 -1.96 -1.56 -25.98
N SER A 79 -2.82 -0.59 -25.75
CA SER A 79 -3.92 -0.28 -26.65
C SER A 79 -3.43 0.15 -28.03
N ALA A 80 -4.11 -0.25 -29.07
CA ALA A 80 -3.71 0.06 -30.46
C ALA A 80 -3.64 1.58 -30.74
N ASN A 81 -4.44 2.36 -30.02
CA ASN A 81 -4.57 3.81 -30.18
C ASN A 81 -3.59 4.64 -29.33
N VAL A 82 -2.65 4.01 -28.57
CA VAL A 82 -1.77 4.68 -27.60
C VAL A 82 -0.98 5.86 -28.17
N PHE A 83 -0.45 5.75 -29.39
CA PHE A 83 0.29 6.82 -30.04
C PHE A 83 -0.59 7.84 -30.77
N GLU A 84 -1.70 7.37 -31.34
CA GLU A 84 -2.66 8.23 -32.07
C GLU A 84 -3.34 9.19 -31.10
N VAL A 85 -3.83 8.69 -29.97
CA VAL A 85 -4.48 9.52 -28.95
C VAL A 85 -3.52 10.57 -28.38
N ALA A 86 -2.28 10.19 -28.08
CA ALA A 86 -1.27 11.14 -27.59
C ALA A 86 -1.03 12.29 -28.59
N LYS A 87 -0.97 11.99 -29.88
CA LYS A 87 -0.84 13.03 -30.93
C LYS A 87 -2.09 13.89 -31.04
N ARG A 88 -3.25 13.27 -31.10
CA ARG A 88 -4.56 13.95 -31.25
C ARG A 88 -4.84 14.90 -30.08
N MET A 89 -4.45 14.49 -28.87
CA MET A 89 -4.62 15.30 -27.66
C MET A 89 -3.51 16.35 -27.46
N GLY A 90 -2.49 16.37 -28.33
CA GLY A 90 -1.34 17.27 -28.20
C GLY A 90 -0.37 16.92 -27.09
N PHE A 91 -0.45 15.72 -26.55
CA PHE A 91 0.43 15.23 -25.46
C PHE A 91 1.81 14.78 -25.99
N TRP A 92 1.89 14.49 -27.29
CA TRP A 92 3.11 14.08 -27.97
C TRP A 92 3.17 14.63 -29.39
N ASP A 93 4.34 15.16 -29.79
CA ASP A 93 4.55 15.77 -31.10
C ASP A 93 4.81 14.76 -32.24
N GLY A 94 4.95 13.46 -31.90
CA GLY A 94 5.25 12.40 -32.86
C GLY A 94 6.71 12.36 -33.34
N LYS A 95 7.58 13.20 -32.81
CA LYS A 95 9.01 13.33 -33.22
C LYS A 95 9.97 12.94 -32.10
N LYS A 96 9.71 13.39 -30.86
CA LYS A 96 10.50 13.01 -29.69
C LYS A 96 10.28 11.54 -29.35
N PRO A 97 11.21 10.88 -28.65
CA PRO A 97 10.96 9.58 -28.07
C PRO A 97 9.66 9.61 -27.24
N PHE A 98 8.79 8.66 -27.48
CA PHE A 98 7.53 8.56 -26.74
C PHE A 98 7.81 8.04 -25.33
N ARG A 99 7.27 8.74 -24.33
CA ARG A 99 7.22 8.32 -22.94
C ARG A 99 5.77 8.32 -22.47
N PHE A 100 5.26 7.16 -22.08
CA PHE A 100 3.86 7.01 -21.73
C PHE A 100 3.47 7.89 -20.52
N TRP A 101 4.29 7.88 -19.46
CA TRP A 101 4.07 8.69 -18.27
C TRP A 101 4.09 10.21 -18.58
N GLU A 102 4.92 10.65 -19.50
CA GLU A 102 4.99 12.07 -19.89
C GLU A 102 3.77 12.47 -20.70
N ALA A 103 3.30 11.58 -21.60
CA ALA A 103 2.15 11.86 -22.46
C ALA A 103 0.83 11.88 -21.67
N TYR A 104 0.65 10.95 -20.72
CA TYR A 104 -0.65 10.78 -20.06
C TYR A 104 -0.68 11.18 -18.60
N GLY A 105 0.45 11.33 -17.94
CA GLY A 105 0.54 11.43 -16.48
C GLY A 105 0.35 12.83 -15.88
N GLY A 106 0.55 13.89 -16.62
CA GLY A 106 0.37 15.25 -16.12
C GLY A 106 1.27 15.67 -14.92
N GLY A 107 2.28 14.87 -14.57
CA GLY A 107 3.20 15.13 -13.45
C GLY A 107 2.80 14.50 -12.12
N ASN A 108 3.61 14.74 -11.09
CA ASN A 108 3.39 14.23 -9.75
C ASN A 108 2.50 15.17 -8.89
N TYR A 109 2.19 14.77 -7.65
CA TYR A 109 1.36 15.56 -6.73
C TYR A 109 1.96 16.93 -6.35
N SER A 110 3.26 17.15 -6.49
CA SER A 110 3.92 18.43 -6.30
C SER A 110 3.88 19.33 -7.55
N GLY A 111 3.28 18.82 -8.64
CA GLY A 111 3.25 19.53 -9.93
C GLY A 111 4.52 19.37 -10.76
N GLU A 112 5.47 18.54 -10.33
CA GLU A 112 6.67 18.24 -11.08
C GLU A 112 6.39 17.20 -12.18
N MET A 113 6.90 17.42 -13.36
CA MET A 113 6.85 16.46 -14.48
C MET A 113 7.88 15.36 -14.26
N LYS A 114 7.54 14.39 -13.41
CA LYS A 114 8.35 13.21 -13.09
C LYS A 114 7.51 11.94 -13.09
N SER A 115 8.13 10.83 -13.44
CA SER A 115 7.51 9.50 -13.38
C SER A 115 7.55 8.88 -11.98
N PHE A 116 7.88 9.64 -10.93
CA PHE A 116 7.97 9.13 -9.56
C PHE A 116 7.75 10.24 -8.52
N SER A 117 7.41 9.84 -7.31
CA SER A 117 7.33 10.67 -6.11
C SER A 117 8.34 10.19 -5.07
N ILE A 118 8.34 10.85 -3.91
CA ILE A 118 9.13 10.41 -2.76
C ILE A 118 8.87 8.94 -2.38
N ARG A 119 7.67 8.41 -2.61
CA ARG A 119 7.30 7.04 -2.25
C ARG A 119 8.04 6.00 -3.09
N GLU A 120 8.04 6.15 -4.40
CA GLU A 120 8.77 5.26 -5.32
C GLU A 120 10.28 5.38 -5.06
N PHE A 121 10.79 6.59 -4.98
CA PHE A 121 12.21 6.85 -4.71
C PHE A 121 12.66 6.18 -3.41
N PHE A 122 11.91 6.38 -2.32
CA PHE A 122 12.26 5.83 -1.01
C PHE A 122 12.27 4.29 -1.02
N ILE A 123 11.22 3.68 -1.59
CA ILE A 123 11.12 2.22 -1.64
C ILE A 123 12.21 1.61 -2.53
N LEU A 124 12.45 2.17 -3.72
CA LEU A 124 13.48 1.67 -4.63
C LEU A 124 14.88 1.79 -4.02
N ASN A 125 15.21 2.92 -3.38
CA ASN A 125 16.47 3.10 -2.68
C ASN A 125 16.62 2.16 -1.47
N LYS A 126 15.54 1.88 -0.76
CA LYS A 126 15.54 0.94 0.38
C LYS A 126 15.79 -0.51 -0.07
N LEU A 127 15.31 -0.87 -1.26
CA LEU A 127 15.45 -2.21 -1.82
C LEU A 127 16.78 -2.41 -2.56
N ALA A 128 17.26 -1.39 -3.24
CA ALA A 128 18.48 -1.43 -4.05
C ALA A 128 19.41 -0.23 -3.78
N PRO A 129 19.93 -0.07 -2.53
CA PRO A 129 20.81 1.04 -2.17
C PRO A 129 22.10 1.09 -2.99
N SER A 130 22.56 -0.04 -3.55
CA SER A 130 23.71 -0.09 -4.44
C SER A 130 23.58 0.76 -5.70
N LEU A 131 22.34 1.00 -6.16
CA LEU A 131 22.06 1.81 -7.35
C LEU A 131 22.24 3.32 -7.09
N ARG A 132 22.26 3.77 -5.84
CA ARG A 132 22.42 5.17 -5.45
C ARG A 132 21.51 6.11 -6.24
N LEU A 133 20.22 5.76 -6.32
CA LEU A 133 19.22 6.55 -7.04
C LEU A 133 19.17 7.96 -6.47
N SER A 134 18.92 8.96 -7.33
CA SER A 134 18.79 10.36 -6.94
C SER A 134 17.33 10.81 -7.05
N TYR A 135 16.85 11.56 -6.07
CA TYR A 135 15.54 12.21 -6.15
C TYR A 135 15.50 13.33 -7.20
N ASP A 136 16.68 13.90 -7.55
CA ASP A 136 16.80 14.94 -8.58
C ASP A 136 16.81 14.37 -10.01
N ALA A 137 16.79 13.03 -10.18
CA ALA A 137 16.68 12.41 -11.49
C ALA A 137 15.35 12.80 -12.18
N GLU A 138 15.37 12.90 -13.50
CA GLU A 138 14.16 13.11 -14.31
C GLU A 138 13.23 11.89 -14.24
N GLU A 139 13.81 10.69 -14.23
CA GLU A 139 13.11 9.41 -14.27
C GLU A 139 13.84 8.38 -13.39
N LEU A 140 13.11 7.47 -12.78
CA LEU A 140 13.62 6.29 -12.11
C LEU A 140 13.19 5.02 -12.84
N PRO A 141 13.96 3.94 -12.77
CA PRO A 141 13.55 2.66 -13.35
C PRO A 141 12.21 2.22 -12.77
N ILE A 142 11.33 1.66 -13.61
CA ILE A 142 10.02 1.14 -13.20
C ILE A 142 10.14 -0.01 -12.19
N SER A 143 11.23 -0.77 -12.30
CA SER A 143 11.59 -1.86 -11.41
C SER A 143 13.10 -1.94 -11.21
N VAL A 144 13.51 -2.50 -10.09
CA VAL A 144 14.93 -2.71 -9.76
C VAL A 144 15.14 -4.15 -9.29
N LYS A 145 16.33 -4.69 -9.56
CA LYS A 145 16.79 -5.89 -8.86
C LYS A 145 17.20 -5.49 -7.45
N PRO A 146 16.54 -6.03 -6.42
CA PRO A 146 16.88 -5.67 -5.05
C PRO A 146 18.24 -6.26 -4.64
N ASP A 147 18.96 -5.58 -3.73
CA ASP A 147 20.29 -6.04 -3.26
C ASP A 147 20.20 -7.29 -2.37
N ARG A 148 19.00 -7.66 -1.93
CA ARG A 148 18.71 -8.90 -1.18
C ARG A 148 17.35 -9.46 -1.56
N GLN A 149 17.10 -10.70 -1.22
CA GLN A 149 15.77 -11.29 -1.39
C GLN A 149 14.73 -10.51 -0.57
N VAL A 150 13.57 -10.34 -1.16
CA VAL A 150 12.42 -9.62 -0.56
C VAL A 150 11.37 -10.65 -0.16
N SER A 151 11.09 -10.71 1.14
CA SER A 151 10.05 -11.57 1.71
C SER A 151 8.68 -10.91 1.71
N VAL A 152 7.64 -11.70 1.96
CA VAL A 152 6.27 -11.19 2.17
C VAL A 152 6.23 -10.16 3.31
N THR A 153 6.95 -10.40 4.39
CA THR A 153 7.03 -9.47 5.54
C THR A 153 7.78 -8.18 5.20
N ASP A 154 8.77 -8.22 4.32
CA ASP A 154 9.40 -7.00 3.78
C ASP A 154 8.38 -6.15 3.01
N VAL A 155 7.56 -6.76 2.15
CA VAL A 155 6.51 -6.04 1.42
C VAL A 155 5.48 -5.45 2.36
N MET A 156 5.08 -6.19 3.41
CA MET A 156 4.19 -5.67 4.46
C MET A 156 4.79 -4.45 5.15
N ALA A 157 6.07 -4.49 5.50
CA ALA A 157 6.79 -3.39 6.13
C ALA A 157 6.91 -2.17 5.20
N LEU A 158 7.22 -2.38 3.91
CA LEU A 158 7.30 -1.30 2.92
C LEU A 158 5.95 -0.57 2.75
N LEU A 159 4.84 -1.31 2.69
CA LEU A 159 3.50 -0.71 2.60
C LEU A 159 3.07 0.01 3.90
N SER A 160 3.76 -0.25 5.00
CA SER A 160 3.53 0.39 6.32
C SER A 160 4.46 1.57 6.58
N GLU A 161 5.25 2.00 5.60
CA GLU A 161 6.31 2.99 5.76
C GLU A 161 5.80 4.41 6.03
N THR A 162 6.35 5.05 7.05
CA THR A 162 6.03 6.41 7.52
C THR A 162 7.22 7.35 7.52
N TYR A 163 8.39 6.86 7.10
CA TYR A 163 9.68 7.55 7.10
C TYR A 163 10.22 7.92 8.48
N GLU A 164 9.56 7.51 9.59
CA GLU A 164 10.04 7.81 10.95
C GLU A 164 11.49 7.31 11.11
N GLY A 165 12.35 8.17 11.67
CA GLY A 165 13.77 7.88 11.90
C GLY A 165 14.67 8.05 10.67
N THR A 166 14.16 8.53 9.54
CA THR A 166 14.92 8.83 8.33
C THR A 166 15.04 10.35 8.11
N GLU A 167 15.77 10.77 7.09
CA GLU A 167 15.84 12.19 6.69
C GLU A 167 14.50 12.78 6.21
N TYR A 168 13.52 11.91 5.87
CA TYR A 168 12.16 12.28 5.45
C TYR A 168 11.16 12.25 6.61
N ASP A 169 11.62 12.05 7.84
CA ASP A 169 10.77 12.05 9.03
C ASP A 169 10.16 13.43 9.27
N MET A 170 8.85 13.55 9.07
CA MET A 170 8.11 14.81 9.25
C MET A 170 8.07 15.28 10.72
N THR A 171 8.35 14.40 11.67
CA THR A 171 8.31 14.71 13.11
C THR A 171 9.67 15.14 13.67
N GLN A 172 10.76 14.98 12.93
CA GLN A 172 12.14 15.13 13.41
C GLN A 172 12.47 16.49 14.05
N ASN A 173 11.80 17.57 13.62
CA ASN A 173 12.01 18.91 14.15
C ASN A 173 11.04 19.28 15.28
N LEU A 174 10.03 18.45 15.56
CA LEU A 174 9.02 18.68 16.58
C LEU A 174 9.53 18.16 17.93
N LYS A 175 10.47 18.87 18.52
CA LYS A 175 11.15 18.46 19.74
C LYS A 175 10.69 19.25 20.95
N VAL A 176 10.62 18.57 22.11
CA VAL A 176 10.31 19.15 23.41
C VAL A 176 11.36 18.77 24.44
N ALA A 177 11.57 19.64 25.39
CA ALA A 177 12.41 19.38 26.55
C ALA A 177 11.64 18.54 27.58
N VAL A 178 12.22 17.44 28.04
CA VAL A 178 11.64 16.55 29.05
C VAL A 178 12.64 16.37 30.18
N LYS A 179 12.23 16.59 31.42
CA LYS A 179 13.09 16.31 32.58
C LYS A 179 13.36 14.80 32.67
N LYS A 180 14.62 14.44 32.86
CA LYS A 180 14.98 13.04 33.15
C LYS A 180 14.42 12.65 34.51
N LYS A 181 13.99 11.39 34.60
CA LYS A 181 13.53 10.82 35.85
C LYS A 181 14.67 10.83 36.85
N ASP A 182 14.38 11.31 38.07
CA ASP A 182 15.32 11.36 39.20
C ASP A 182 16.60 12.24 39.00
N SER A 183 16.52 13.24 38.08
CA SER A 183 17.61 14.16 37.76
C SER A 183 17.09 15.57 37.48
N ASN A 184 17.94 16.58 37.65
CA ASN A 184 17.66 17.95 37.21
C ASN A 184 18.00 18.19 35.71
N GLU A 185 18.51 17.16 35.04
CA GLU A 185 18.88 17.25 33.64
C GLU A 185 17.63 17.17 32.74
N THR A 186 17.74 17.79 31.58
CA THR A 186 16.69 17.84 30.58
C THR A 186 17.17 17.16 29.29
N ASP A 187 16.40 16.22 28.80
CA ASP A 187 16.58 15.64 27.46
C ASP A 187 15.71 16.35 26.43
N THR A 188 16.13 16.33 25.17
CA THR A 188 15.35 16.79 24.05
C THR A 188 14.86 15.58 23.25
N VAL A 189 13.55 15.39 23.23
CA VAL A 189 12.90 14.24 22.54
C VAL A 189 11.89 14.74 21.52
N ILE A 190 11.55 13.90 20.53
CA ILE A 190 10.41 14.17 19.65
C ILE A 190 9.16 14.27 20.52
N SER A 191 8.36 15.32 20.30
CA SER A 191 7.11 15.54 21.05
C SER A 191 6.21 14.31 21.00
N PRO A 192 5.68 13.85 22.14
CA PRO A 192 4.77 12.71 22.16
C PRO A 192 3.49 12.90 21.32
N VAL A 193 3.09 14.15 21.05
CA VAL A 193 1.91 14.45 20.20
C VAL A 193 2.26 14.53 18.72
N ALA A 194 3.53 14.62 18.36
CA ALA A 194 3.96 14.57 16.97
C ALA A 194 3.69 13.17 16.39
N ASN A 195 3.11 13.12 15.20
CA ASN A 195 2.83 11.88 14.48
C ASN A 195 3.03 12.08 12.97
N PRO A 196 3.30 11.03 12.21
CA PRO A 196 3.56 11.14 10.77
C PRO A 196 2.30 11.45 9.94
N TRP A 197 1.12 11.41 10.54
CA TRP A 197 -0.18 11.64 9.86
C TRP A 197 -0.86 12.94 10.28
N MET A 198 -0.07 13.98 10.58
CA MET A 198 -0.60 15.31 10.90
C MET A 198 -1.50 15.83 9.79
N THR A 199 -2.60 16.46 10.17
CA THR A 199 -3.49 17.11 9.20
C THR A 199 -2.81 18.29 8.52
N ARG A 200 -3.25 18.65 7.32
CA ARG A 200 -2.75 19.81 6.59
C ARG A 200 -2.85 21.09 7.42
N ASP A 201 -3.94 21.27 8.16
CA ASP A 201 -4.15 22.43 9.02
C ASP A 201 -3.13 22.49 10.16
N MET A 202 -2.82 21.33 10.78
CA MET A 202 -1.78 21.25 11.81
C MET A 202 -0.41 21.57 11.24
N VAL A 203 -0.06 21.04 10.08
CA VAL A 203 1.21 21.35 9.38
C VAL A 203 1.30 22.83 9.05
N ASN A 204 0.23 23.43 8.52
CA ASN A 204 0.17 24.85 8.19
C ASN A 204 0.32 25.73 9.45
N MET A 205 -0.35 25.35 10.54
CA MET A 205 -0.23 26.07 11.82
C MET A 205 1.20 26.02 12.37
N LEU A 206 1.83 24.85 12.38
CA LEU A 206 3.21 24.68 12.86
C LEU A 206 4.22 25.47 12.01
N ASN A 207 4.08 25.42 10.69
CA ASN A 207 4.94 26.17 9.77
C ASN A 207 4.67 27.68 9.82
N GLY A 208 3.45 28.10 10.21
CA GLY A 208 3.13 29.51 10.48
C GLY A 208 3.81 30.04 11.76
N LEU A 209 3.99 29.20 12.77
CA LEU A 209 4.71 29.52 13.99
C LEU A 209 6.23 29.53 13.78
N LYS A 210 6.74 28.57 13.03
CA LYS A 210 8.15 28.45 12.68
C LYS A 210 8.27 27.90 11.26
N PRO A 211 8.78 28.67 10.29
CA PRO A 211 8.99 28.17 8.93
C PRO A 211 9.80 26.87 8.91
N ASP A 212 9.40 25.94 8.06
CA ASP A 212 10.02 24.63 7.90
C ASP A 212 10.06 23.73 9.18
N ALA A 213 9.20 24.01 10.16
CA ALA A 213 9.06 23.14 11.32
C ALA A 213 8.67 21.71 10.91
N VAL A 214 7.82 21.59 9.90
CA VAL A 214 7.39 20.32 9.31
C VAL A 214 7.64 20.34 7.80
N LYS A 215 8.52 19.49 7.33
CA LYS A 215 8.66 19.18 5.89
C LYS A 215 7.63 18.11 5.54
N SER A 216 6.61 18.46 4.78
CA SER A 216 5.51 17.55 4.46
C SER A 216 5.84 16.66 3.27
N TYR A 217 5.79 15.36 3.48
CA TYR A 217 5.93 14.33 2.45
C TYR A 217 4.68 13.47 2.38
N ARG A 218 4.32 13.01 1.18
CA ARG A 218 3.27 11.99 1.06
C ARG A 218 3.83 10.64 1.47
N LEU A 219 3.26 10.06 2.51
CA LEU A 219 3.68 8.76 3.05
C LEU A 219 3.30 7.59 2.12
N VAL A 220 3.96 6.47 2.27
CA VAL A 220 3.51 5.18 1.72
C VAL A 220 2.26 4.73 2.48
N ALA A 221 2.33 4.67 3.80
CA ALA A 221 1.19 4.38 4.66
C ALA A 221 0.31 5.62 4.85
N VAL A 222 -0.52 5.95 3.88
CA VAL A 222 -1.42 7.12 3.96
C VAL A 222 -2.57 6.90 4.94
N PRO A 223 -2.97 7.93 5.72
CA PRO A 223 -3.98 7.79 6.78
C PRO A 223 -5.41 7.61 6.27
N GLN A 224 -5.69 7.96 5.01
CA GLN A 224 -7.00 7.80 4.38
C GLN A 224 -7.19 6.46 3.67
N CYS A 225 -6.23 5.56 3.75
CA CYS A 225 -6.33 4.24 3.14
C CYS A 225 -7.57 3.51 3.67
N SER A 226 -8.37 2.92 2.79
CA SER A 226 -9.52 2.10 3.19
C SER A 226 -9.07 0.70 3.56
N TYR A 227 -8.15 0.16 2.77
CA TYR A 227 -7.50 -1.14 2.98
C TYR A 227 -6.16 -1.19 2.24
N SER A 228 -5.33 -2.13 2.62
CA SER A 228 -4.07 -2.44 1.95
C SER A 228 -3.92 -3.95 1.87
N THR A 229 -3.53 -4.46 0.70
CA THR A 229 -3.36 -5.90 0.47
C THR A 229 -1.95 -6.24 0.06
N VAL A 230 -1.45 -7.37 0.54
CA VAL A 230 -0.29 -8.06 -0.02
C VAL A 230 -0.77 -9.41 -0.55
N ILE A 231 -0.60 -9.66 -1.83
CA ILE A 231 -1.04 -10.90 -2.48
C ILE A 231 0.17 -11.80 -2.66
N GLN A 232 0.10 -12.99 -2.09
CA GLN A 232 1.13 -14.02 -2.18
C GLN A 232 0.60 -15.19 -3.01
N LEU A 233 1.28 -15.51 -4.11
CA LEU A 233 0.89 -16.53 -5.05
C LEU A 233 1.98 -17.61 -5.12
N ARG A 234 1.60 -18.89 -5.02
CA ARG A 234 2.53 -20.02 -4.92
C ARG A 234 2.02 -21.21 -5.74
N ASP A 235 2.71 -21.51 -6.84
CA ASP A 235 2.32 -22.55 -7.80
C ASP A 235 2.61 -23.99 -7.33
N TRP A 236 3.43 -24.15 -6.28
CA TRP A 236 3.72 -25.46 -5.68
C TRP A 236 2.66 -25.96 -4.69
N LEU A 237 1.59 -25.20 -4.52
CA LEU A 237 0.46 -25.53 -3.66
C LEU A 237 -0.84 -25.58 -4.47
N PRO A 238 -1.86 -26.34 -4.01
CA PRO A 238 -3.20 -26.24 -4.58
C PRO A 238 -3.73 -24.80 -4.56
N ASN A 239 -4.39 -24.35 -5.62
CA ASN A 239 -4.81 -22.96 -5.80
C ASN A 239 -5.58 -22.38 -4.61
N ALA A 240 -6.44 -23.20 -3.97
CA ALA A 240 -7.25 -22.73 -2.85
C ALA A 240 -6.42 -22.27 -1.63
N VAL A 241 -5.26 -22.90 -1.38
CA VAL A 241 -4.35 -22.55 -0.27
C VAL A 241 -3.09 -21.85 -0.75
N GLY A 242 -2.74 -21.98 -2.04
CA GLY A 242 -1.56 -21.39 -2.66
C GLY A 242 -1.64 -19.87 -2.82
N GLY A 243 -2.83 -19.32 -3.02
CA GLY A 243 -3.07 -17.88 -3.05
C GLY A 243 -3.54 -17.37 -1.68
N VAL A 244 -2.85 -16.36 -1.16
CA VAL A 244 -3.21 -15.68 0.10
C VAL A 244 -3.20 -14.19 -0.10
N VAL A 245 -4.27 -13.53 0.29
CA VAL A 245 -4.38 -12.08 0.42
C VAL A 245 -4.18 -11.71 1.90
N TRP A 246 -3.10 -11.02 2.20
CA TRP A 246 -2.83 -10.43 3.50
C TRP A 246 -3.46 -9.04 3.55
N MET A 247 -4.63 -8.93 4.14
CA MET A 247 -5.46 -7.72 4.12
C MET A 247 -5.36 -6.92 5.42
N ALA A 248 -5.03 -5.63 5.33
CA ALA A 248 -5.14 -4.68 6.41
C ALA A 248 -6.28 -3.70 6.13
N TYR A 249 -7.11 -3.41 7.12
CA TYR A 249 -8.09 -2.32 7.07
C TYR A 249 -7.47 -1.00 7.53
N ASP A 250 -7.99 0.12 7.01
CA ASP A 250 -7.56 1.47 7.35
C ASP A 250 -6.06 1.70 7.04
N ASN A 251 -5.38 2.52 7.80
CA ASN A 251 -3.97 2.87 7.63
C ASN A 251 -3.05 1.63 7.81
N PRO A 252 -2.32 1.19 6.77
CA PRO A 252 -1.47 0.01 6.86
C PRO A 252 -0.26 0.17 7.80
N GLY A 253 0.12 1.40 8.16
CA GLY A 253 1.14 1.66 9.17
C GLY A 253 0.65 1.45 10.61
N GLN A 254 -0.66 1.24 10.80
CA GLN A 254 -1.30 1.10 12.10
C GLN A 254 -2.19 -0.14 12.21
N SER A 255 -2.25 -0.99 11.19
CA SER A 255 -3.17 -2.13 11.15
C SER A 255 -2.44 -3.44 10.84
N PRO A 256 -2.85 -4.56 11.45
CA PRO A 256 -2.31 -5.88 11.14
C PRO A 256 -2.88 -6.39 9.83
N ARG A 257 -2.28 -7.41 9.27
CA ARG A 257 -2.75 -8.07 8.05
C ARG A 257 -3.40 -9.40 8.38
N ILE A 258 -4.60 -9.58 7.87
CA ILE A 258 -5.44 -10.76 8.04
C ILE A 258 -5.26 -11.67 6.82
N PRO A 259 -4.89 -12.95 6.97
CA PRO A 259 -4.76 -13.87 5.85
C PRO A 259 -6.13 -14.32 5.35
N ILE A 260 -6.39 -14.12 4.07
CA ILE A 260 -7.58 -14.57 3.35
C ILE A 260 -7.10 -15.46 2.21
N PHE A 261 -7.45 -16.74 2.23
CA PHE A 261 -7.05 -17.70 1.20
C PHE A 261 -7.97 -17.64 -0.01
N CYS A 262 -7.46 -17.99 -1.19
CA CYS A 262 -8.28 -18.10 -2.40
C CYS A 262 -9.44 -19.10 -2.24
N GLY A 263 -9.27 -20.13 -1.40
CA GLY A 263 -10.30 -21.12 -1.08
C GLY A 263 -11.28 -20.71 0.02
N THR A 264 -11.15 -19.51 0.60
CA THR A 264 -12.11 -19.00 1.60
C THR A 264 -13.48 -18.81 0.94
N LYS A 265 -14.50 -19.52 1.45
CA LYS A 265 -15.85 -19.52 0.86
C LYS A 265 -16.70 -18.32 1.29
N ASP A 266 -16.46 -17.84 2.49
CA ASP A 266 -17.19 -16.71 3.06
C ASP A 266 -16.32 -15.89 4.01
N LEU A 267 -16.65 -14.61 4.15
CA LEU A 267 -15.98 -13.69 5.06
C LEU A 267 -16.88 -13.36 6.25
N PRO A 268 -16.31 -12.97 7.40
CA PRO A 268 -17.09 -12.51 8.55
C PRO A 268 -18.11 -11.44 8.14
N ALA A 269 -19.30 -11.48 8.72
CA ALA A 269 -20.40 -10.57 8.35
C ALA A 269 -19.99 -9.08 8.41
N CYS A 270 -19.15 -8.71 9.37
CA CYS A 270 -18.65 -7.33 9.50
C CYS A 270 -17.76 -6.87 8.33
N PHE A 271 -17.17 -7.81 7.54
CA PHE A 271 -16.40 -7.47 6.33
C PHE A 271 -17.31 -7.09 5.15
N LYS A 272 -18.58 -7.49 5.21
CA LYS A 272 -19.59 -7.21 4.19
C LYS A 272 -20.34 -5.90 4.45
N VAL A 273 -20.06 -5.22 5.58
CA VAL A 273 -20.71 -3.97 5.97
C VAL A 273 -19.88 -2.78 5.54
N CYS A 274 -20.46 -1.90 4.72
CA CYS A 274 -19.82 -0.65 4.32
C CYS A 274 -19.78 0.33 5.51
N GLY A 275 -18.57 0.71 5.92
CA GLY A 275 -18.32 1.71 6.96
C GLY A 275 -17.84 3.06 6.41
N GLN A 276 -17.90 3.30 5.10
CA GLN A 276 -17.31 4.49 4.47
C GLN A 276 -18.02 5.80 4.84
N HIS A 277 -19.34 5.79 4.90
CA HIS A 277 -20.13 7.02 5.02
C HIS A 277 -20.38 7.47 6.46
N ARG A 278 -20.30 6.56 7.43
CA ARG A 278 -20.51 6.88 8.85
C ARG A 278 -19.88 5.81 9.75
N TYR A 279 -19.71 6.16 11.03
CA TYR A 279 -19.37 5.18 12.05
C TYR A 279 -20.44 4.07 12.13
N ARG A 280 -19.97 2.83 12.13
CA ARG A 280 -20.78 1.62 12.34
C ARG A 280 -19.96 0.62 13.14
N GLU A 281 -20.46 0.23 14.29
CA GLU A 281 -19.79 -0.73 15.17
C GLU A 281 -19.71 -2.13 14.55
N ASP A 282 -20.68 -2.47 13.70
CA ASP A 282 -20.75 -3.74 12.97
C ASP A 282 -19.89 -3.80 11.69
N ALA A 283 -19.21 -2.71 11.32
CA ALA A 283 -18.27 -2.71 10.18
C ALA A 283 -16.83 -2.92 10.64
N ALA A 284 -16.14 -3.89 10.03
CA ALA A 284 -14.75 -4.25 10.38
C ALA A 284 -13.79 -3.04 10.35
N VAL A 285 -13.89 -2.18 9.35
CA VAL A 285 -13.01 -1.01 9.20
C VAL A 285 -13.00 -0.11 10.44
N TRP A 286 -14.12 -0.01 11.17
CA TRP A 286 -14.22 0.86 12.35
C TRP A 286 -13.58 0.26 13.60
N ALA A 287 -13.41 -1.06 13.68
CA ALA A 287 -12.61 -1.66 14.74
C ALA A 287 -11.15 -1.16 14.66
N PHE A 288 -10.60 -1.07 13.44
CA PHE A 288 -9.24 -0.59 13.20
C PHE A 288 -9.15 0.94 13.24
N ARG A 289 -9.97 1.64 12.48
CA ARG A 289 -9.93 3.10 12.34
C ARG A 289 -10.07 3.83 13.66
N ARG A 290 -10.94 3.37 14.57
CA ARG A 290 -11.11 3.98 15.89
C ARG A 290 -9.81 3.93 16.70
N ALA A 291 -9.18 2.76 16.84
CA ALA A 291 -7.92 2.61 17.54
C ALA A 291 -6.78 3.40 16.87
N ASN A 292 -6.67 3.33 15.54
CA ASN A 292 -5.66 4.03 14.77
C ASN A 292 -5.74 5.55 14.95
N LYS A 293 -6.94 6.12 14.89
CA LYS A 293 -7.14 7.57 15.12
C LYS A 293 -6.86 7.98 16.56
N LEU A 294 -7.30 7.21 17.54
CA LEU A 294 -6.96 7.49 18.93
C LEU A 294 -5.46 7.43 19.19
N ALA A 295 -4.75 6.49 18.57
CA ALA A 295 -3.30 6.39 18.72
C ALA A 295 -2.56 7.67 18.26
N THR A 296 -3.07 8.36 17.21
CA THR A 296 -2.43 9.58 16.69
C THR A 296 -2.56 10.79 17.61
N VAL A 297 -3.46 10.76 18.58
CA VAL A 297 -3.63 11.84 19.57
C VAL A 297 -2.35 12.04 20.38
N ARG A 298 -1.66 10.95 20.72
CA ARG A 298 -0.38 10.98 21.42
C ARG A 298 0.52 9.83 20.96
N TRP A 299 0.93 9.89 19.69
CA TRP A 299 1.64 8.81 19.00
C TRP A 299 2.87 8.32 19.73
N GLY A 300 3.69 9.21 20.30
CA GLY A 300 4.87 8.84 21.07
C GLY A 300 4.59 7.97 22.31
N ALA A 301 3.36 8.00 22.85
CA ALA A 301 2.95 7.18 23.98
C ALA A 301 2.21 5.89 23.59
N THR A 302 1.78 5.77 22.35
CA THR A 302 0.90 4.67 21.88
C THR A 302 1.58 3.77 20.85
N LYS A 303 2.56 4.31 20.10
CA LYS A 303 3.16 3.65 18.94
C LYS A 303 3.79 2.29 19.26
N ASP A 304 4.49 2.16 20.38
CA ASP A 304 5.19 0.92 20.69
C ASP A 304 4.21 -0.23 20.95
N ARG A 305 3.10 0.05 21.65
CA ARG A 305 2.02 -0.93 21.86
C ARG A 305 1.33 -1.31 20.57
N MET A 306 1.10 -0.35 19.68
CA MET A 306 0.52 -0.60 18.36
C MET A 306 1.47 -1.44 17.50
N LYS A 307 2.73 -1.04 17.38
CA LYS A 307 3.77 -1.77 16.64
C LYS A 307 3.96 -3.19 17.17
N ALA A 308 3.98 -3.38 18.49
CA ALA A 308 4.05 -4.71 19.11
C ALA A 308 2.84 -5.59 18.76
N SER A 309 1.63 -5.01 18.72
CA SER A 309 0.42 -5.76 18.33
C SER A 309 0.44 -6.13 16.84
N ILE A 310 0.91 -5.25 15.96
CA ILE A 310 1.10 -5.55 14.52
C ILE A 310 2.13 -6.68 14.35
N ALA A 311 3.28 -6.57 15.04
CA ALA A 311 4.33 -7.59 14.98
C ALA A 311 3.82 -8.96 15.43
N HIS A 312 3.06 -9.01 16.54
CA HIS A 312 2.45 -10.25 17.04
C HIS A 312 1.58 -10.94 15.98
N PHE A 313 0.67 -10.21 15.33
CA PHE A 313 -0.20 -10.82 14.31
C PHE A 313 0.55 -11.15 13.02
N THR A 314 1.58 -10.39 12.67
CA THR A 314 2.45 -10.73 11.54
C THR A 314 3.21 -12.03 11.80
N GLU A 315 3.84 -12.16 12.97
CA GLU A 315 4.54 -13.36 13.40
C GLU A 315 3.60 -14.57 13.50
N LYS A 316 2.42 -14.39 14.13
CA LYS A 316 1.39 -15.42 14.22
C LYS A 316 1.03 -15.94 12.83
N GLY A 317 0.68 -15.05 11.89
CA GLY A 317 0.29 -15.43 10.54
C GLY A 317 1.40 -16.17 9.78
N GLN A 318 2.65 -15.70 9.87
CA GLN A 318 3.78 -16.36 9.20
C GLN A 318 4.12 -17.71 9.84
N THR A 319 4.04 -17.84 11.15
CA THR A 319 4.31 -19.10 11.88
C THR A 319 3.23 -20.15 11.63
N GLU A 320 1.97 -19.72 11.57
CA GLU A 320 0.84 -20.64 11.38
C GLU A 320 0.65 -21.07 9.93
N LEU A 321 1.10 -20.27 8.95
CA LEU A 321 0.88 -20.56 7.52
C LEU A 321 1.29 -21.97 7.09
N PRO A 322 2.49 -22.50 7.42
CA PRO A 322 2.87 -23.86 7.05
C PRO A 322 1.97 -24.95 7.68
N PHE A 323 1.47 -24.71 8.89
CA PHE A 323 0.55 -25.63 9.56
C PHE A 323 -0.83 -25.62 8.88
N VAL A 324 -1.33 -24.46 8.51
CA VAL A 324 -2.58 -24.30 7.74
C VAL A 324 -2.48 -25.03 6.41
N GLU A 325 -1.38 -24.88 5.69
CA GLU A 325 -1.13 -25.54 4.41
C GLU A 325 -1.07 -27.06 4.54
N SER A 326 -0.37 -27.56 5.56
CA SER A 326 -0.29 -29.00 5.83
C SER A 326 -1.67 -29.57 6.18
N ARG A 327 -2.39 -28.90 7.07
CA ARG A 327 -3.72 -29.33 7.50
C ARG A 327 -4.74 -29.25 6.36
N TYR A 328 -4.67 -28.24 5.51
CA TYR A 328 -5.49 -28.17 4.30
C TYR A 328 -5.29 -29.40 3.40
N LYS A 329 -4.04 -29.78 3.11
CA LYS A 329 -3.71 -30.95 2.26
C LYS A 329 -4.20 -32.24 2.87
N GLU A 330 -4.09 -32.41 4.18
CA GLU A 330 -4.60 -33.56 4.90
C GLU A 330 -6.12 -33.69 4.77
N ILE A 331 -6.85 -32.59 5.05
CA ILE A 331 -8.31 -32.57 4.92
C ILE A 331 -8.74 -32.78 3.48
N LEU A 332 -8.06 -32.15 2.52
CA LEU A 332 -8.33 -32.36 1.09
C LEU A 332 -8.27 -33.82 0.69
N THR A 333 -7.26 -34.54 1.19
CA THR A 333 -7.06 -35.97 0.89
C THR A 333 -8.09 -36.86 1.58
N GLN A 334 -8.44 -36.56 2.82
CA GLN A 334 -9.30 -37.43 3.65
C GLN A 334 -10.80 -37.14 3.49
N GLN A 335 -11.18 -35.87 3.27
CA GLN A 335 -12.56 -35.39 3.35
C GLN A 335 -13.02 -34.64 2.10
N GLY A 336 -12.08 -34.33 1.17
CA GLY A 336 -12.37 -33.65 -0.09
C GLY A 336 -12.27 -32.11 -0.01
N GLU A 337 -12.48 -31.52 -1.18
CA GLU A 337 -12.21 -30.05 -1.40
C GLU A 337 -13.10 -29.15 -0.57
N GLU A 338 -14.38 -29.50 -0.43
CA GLU A 338 -15.34 -28.66 0.32
C GLU A 338 -14.96 -28.57 1.81
N ALA A 339 -14.63 -29.70 2.45
CA ALA A 339 -14.16 -29.68 3.84
C ALA A 339 -12.85 -28.91 4.02
N ALA A 340 -11.94 -29.03 3.06
CA ALA A 340 -10.67 -28.29 3.08
C ALA A 340 -10.88 -26.76 2.95
N LYS A 341 -11.82 -26.32 2.12
CA LYS A 341 -12.19 -24.89 1.99
C LYS A 341 -12.92 -24.37 3.23
N GLU A 342 -13.77 -25.19 3.86
CA GLU A 342 -14.40 -24.83 5.16
C GLU A 342 -13.35 -24.60 6.25
N TYR A 343 -12.30 -25.42 6.29
CA TYR A 343 -11.18 -25.22 7.21
C TYR A 343 -10.49 -23.86 6.99
N LEU A 344 -10.18 -23.48 5.73
CA LEU A 344 -9.59 -22.18 5.41
C LEU A 344 -10.53 -21.03 5.79
N THR A 345 -11.82 -21.19 5.58
CA THR A 345 -12.85 -20.22 5.95
C THR A 345 -12.89 -19.99 7.45
N GLY A 346 -12.88 -21.07 8.24
CA GLY A 346 -12.82 -21.02 9.70
C GLY A 346 -11.55 -20.33 10.20
N TYR A 347 -10.39 -20.72 9.68
CA TYR A 347 -9.11 -20.10 10.06
C TYR A 347 -9.08 -18.58 9.77
N THR A 348 -9.53 -18.16 8.57
CA THR A 348 -9.63 -16.75 8.23
C THR A 348 -10.55 -15.99 9.20
N ALA A 349 -11.71 -16.57 9.52
CA ALA A 349 -12.68 -15.96 10.44
C ALA A 349 -12.12 -15.82 11.86
N ASP A 350 -11.46 -16.83 12.38
CA ASP A 350 -10.85 -16.83 13.72
C ASP A 350 -9.71 -15.81 13.81
N PHE A 351 -8.84 -15.77 12.81
CA PHE A 351 -7.76 -14.79 12.75
C PHE A 351 -8.30 -13.36 12.68
N ALA A 352 -9.31 -13.11 11.84
CA ALA A 352 -9.98 -11.82 11.73
C ALA A 352 -10.64 -11.41 13.07
N GLY A 353 -11.31 -12.34 13.73
CA GLY A 353 -11.94 -12.13 15.04
C GLY A 353 -10.93 -11.71 16.09
N ALA A 354 -9.82 -12.42 16.19
CA ALA A 354 -8.74 -12.13 17.14
C ALA A 354 -8.11 -10.74 16.90
N THR A 355 -7.85 -10.38 15.64
CA THR A 355 -7.29 -9.06 15.31
C THR A 355 -8.28 -7.93 15.64
N MET A 356 -9.55 -8.08 15.29
CA MET A 356 -10.57 -7.07 15.57
C MET A 356 -10.78 -6.88 17.07
N LEU A 357 -10.83 -7.97 17.84
CA LEU A 357 -10.93 -7.91 19.30
C LEU A 357 -9.78 -7.10 19.88
N ARG A 358 -8.54 -7.42 19.48
CA ARG A 358 -7.34 -6.71 19.95
C ARG A 358 -7.38 -5.22 19.62
N TRP A 359 -7.85 -4.83 18.42
CA TRP A 359 -7.94 -3.41 18.04
C TRP A 359 -9.06 -2.68 18.79
N ARG A 360 -10.18 -3.32 19.07
CA ARG A 360 -11.25 -2.76 19.93
C ARG A 360 -10.73 -2.51 21.34
N GLU A 361 -10.12 -3.50 21.98
CA GLU A 361 -9.52 -3.37 23.32
C GLU A 361 -8.46 -2.28 23.37
N MET A 362 -7.62 -2.17 22.33
CA MET A 362 -6.62 -1.13 22.23
C MET A 362 -7.25 0.26 22.11
N GLY A 363 -8.31 0.40 21.30
CA GLY A 363 -9.08 1.63 21.19
C GLY A 363 -9.71 2.06 22.53
N ASP A 364 -10.29 1.12 23.26
CA ASP A 364 -10.85 1.37 24.60
C ASP A 364 -9.76 1.78 25.59
N SER A 365 -8.62 1.11 25.55
CA SER A 365 -7.46 1.45 26.37
C SER A 365 -6.89 2.84 26.05
N PHE A 366 -6.83 3.24 24.79
CA PHE A 366 -6.40 4.60 24.41
C PHE A 366 -7.40 5.64 24.87
N TRP A 367 -8.71 5.38 24.72
CA TRP A 367 -9.75 6.26 25.23
C TRP A 367 -9.61 6.48 26.73
N THR A 368 -9.45 5.39 27.51
CA THR A 368 -9.24 5.46 28.97
C THR A 368 -7.95 6.23 29.32
N GLN A 369 -6.86 6.00 28.57
CA GLN A 369 -5.58 6.70 28.78
C GLN A 369 -5.71 8.21 28.61
N PHE A 370 -6.59 8.67 27.71
CA PHE A 370 -6.77 10.09 27.39
C PHE A 370 -7.91 10.77 28.14
N GLU A 371 -8.64 10.03 29.01
CA GLU A 371 -9.76 10.54 29.80
C GLU A 371 -9.38 11.74 30.69
N ARG A 372 -8.16 11.75 31.23
CA ARG A 372 -7.68 12.80 32.15
C ARG A 372 -6.94 13.95 31.46
N GLY A 373 -7.02 14.01 30.15
CA GLY A 373 -6.19 14.91 29.35
C GLY A 373 -4.75 14.39 29.17
N PHE A 374 -3.92 15.20 28.57
CA PHE A 374 -2.57 14.79 28.19
C PHE A 374 -1.53 15.26 29.19
#